data_0592de9cb331e28bc6a8a3651cbea613
#
_entry.id   0592de9cb331e28bc6a8a3651cbea613
#
_cell.length_a   1.000
_cell.length_b   1.000
_cell.length_c   1.000
_cell.angle_alpha   90.00
_cell.angle_beta   90.00
_cell.angle_gamma   90.00
#
_symmetry.space_group_name_H-M   'P 1'
#
loop_
_entity.id
_entity.type
_entity.pdbx_description
1 polymer ?
#
loop_
_entity_poly.entity_id
_entity_poly.type
_entity_poly.pdbx_seq_one_letter_code
_entity_poly.pdbx_strand_id
1 'polypeptide(L)'
;VGVYHFASGKSSGKAEADFFLSHVQGYIGKAILVLDWEAGAVAKGPAYAKEFLDRVKEKTGIKPMLYSYNNCINAYDWSGVKNADYGLWNAGYYNGYTEMGYTPKAPLKGGLGAWGSCAMYQYTSSGKLTGWPGHLDLDVFYGDAAAWDKYAGGSAGAGTSIAKPAPAPIPAVNPTNQSMKNAQIHINNFTDAGIPEDGKNGPKTRKGLIMALQTACNMDYSSGLTVDGKIGEKTNAARDLHYVKRGEKQYLVTFVEIGLTALGYYSGAVEAPGIFGGGLETAVDKFQNDTGLNNDKVAGRNVMDMILRKMGCI
;
A
#
# COMPACT_ATOMS: atom_id res chain seq x y z
N VAL A 1 0.29 -12.11 -3.10
CA VAL A 1 -0.25 -12.68 -4.35
C VAL A 1 -1.65 -13.19 -4.08
N GLY A 2 -2.57 -13.04 -5.07
CA GLY A 2 -3.87 -13.68 -5.10
C GLY A 2 -3.97 -14.60 -6.32
N VAL A 3 -4.78 -15.64 -6.23
CA VAL A 3 -5.15 -16.50 -7.34
C VAL A 3 -6.66 -16.62 -7.41
N TYR A 4 -7.23 -16.53 -8.60
CA TYR A 4 -8.68 -16.52 -8.77
C TYR A 4 -9.16 -17.58 -9.74
N HIS A 5 -10.44 -17.96 -9.58
CA HIS A 5 -11.18 -18.80 -10.49
C HIS A 5 -12.32 -18.00 -11.10
N PHE A 6 -12.27 -17.79 -12.39
CA PHE A 6 -13.39 -17.24 -13.16
C PHE A 6 -14.47 -18.31 -13.30
N ALA A 7 -15.59 -18.11 -12.62
CA ALA A 7 -16.64 -19.09 -12.55
C ALA A 7 -17.35 -19.25 -13.91
N SER A 8 -17.39 -20.47 -14.42
CA SER A 8 -18.01 -20.75 -15.71
C SER A 8 -19.54 -20.89 -15.62
N GLY A 9 -20.07 -21.27 -14.47
CA GLY A 9 -21.47 -21.63 -14.27
C GLY A 9 -21.91 -22.89 -15.02
N LYS A 10 -21.00 -23.66 -15.61
CA LYS A 10 -21.31 -24.86 -16.37
C LYS A 10 -21.44 -26.11 -15.51
N SER A 11 -20.87 -26.11 -14.32
CA SER A 11 -20.98 -27.20 -13.34
C SER A 11 -21.47 -26.64 -11.99
N SER A 12 -21.53 -27.48 -10.94
CA SER A 12 -21.84 -27.00 -9.59
C SER A 12 -20.72 -26.17 -9.01
N GLY A 13 -21.01 -25.26 -8.06
CA GLY A 13 -20.00 -24.49 -7.35
C GLY A 13 -18.95 -25.38 -6.68
N LYS A 14 -19.34 -26.52 -6.14
CA LYS A 14 -18.41 -27.53 -5.57
C LYS A 14 -17.45 -28.09 -6.62
N ALA A 15 -17.96 -28.47 -7.79
CA ALA A 15 -17.13 -29.05 -8.85
C ALA A 15 -16.12 -28.01 -9.38
N GLU A 16 -16.53 -26.75 -9.54
CA GLU A 16 -15.61 -25.69 -9.95
C GLU A 16 -14.58 -25.36 -8.87
N ALA A 17 -14.95 -25.46 -7.60
CA ALA A 17 -14.00 -25.30 -6.49
C ALA A 17 -12.96 -26.45 -6.48
N ASP A 18 -13.37 -27.70 -6.67
CA ASP A 18 -12.45 -28.83 -6.75
C ASP A 18 -11.50 -28.71 -7.94
N PHE A 19 -12.01 -28.26 -9.10
CA PHE A 19 -11.20 -27.94 -10.27
C PHE A 19 -10.17 -26.85 -9.95
N PHE A 20 -10.60 -25.72 -9.39
CA PHE A 20 -9.73 -24.63 -8.99
C PHE A 20 -8.61 -25.11 -8.07
N LEU A 21 -8.97 -25.81 -6.99
CA LEU A 21 -8.01 -26.28 -6.00
C LEU A 21 -6.99 -27.26 -6.59
N SER A 22 -7.38 -28.09 -7.58
CA SER A 22 -6.45 -28.99 -8.26
C SER A 22 -5.33 -28.27 -9.01
N HIS A 23 -5.59 -27.02 -9.45
CA HIS A 23 -4.63 -26.21 -10.22
C HIS A 23 -3.80 -25.24 -9.36
N VAL A 24 -4.26 -24.91 -8.15
CA VAL A 24 -3.61 -23.90 -7.31
C VAL A 24 -2.98 -24.47 -6.03
N GLN A 25 -2.75 -25.77 -5.96
CA GLN A 25 -2.22 -26.45 -4.75
C GLN A 25 -0.97 -25.80 -4.16
N GLY A 26 -0.04 -25.37 -5.00
CA GLY A 26 1.21 -24.71 -4.59
C GLY A 26 1.03 -23.31 -3.98
N TYR A 27 -0.15 -22.71 -4.12
CA TYR A 27 -0.51 -21.38 -3.63
C TYR A 27 -1.36 -21.39 -2.35
N ILE A 28 -1.90 -22.57 -1.97
CA ILE A 28 -2.71 -22.72 -0.75
C ILE A 28 -1.85 -22.35 0.48
N GLY A 29 -2.34 -21.43 1.30
CA GLY A 29 -1.61 -20.88 2.45
C GLY A 29 -0.57 -19.82 2.12
N LYS A 30 -0.43 -19.44 0.84
CA LYS A 30 0.54 -18.44 0.37
C LYS A 30 -0.10 -17.30 -0.43
N ALA A 31 -1.29 -17.53 -0.95
CA ALA A 31 -2.04 -16.58 -1.77
C ALA A 31 -3.49 -16.49 -1.30
N ILE A 32 -4.09 -15.31 -1.49
CA ILE A 32 -5.53 -15.16 -1.33
C ILE A 32 -6.23 -15.98 -2.41
N LEU A 33 -7.18 -16.83 -2.01
CA LEU A 33 -7.99 -17.61 -2.92
C LEU A 33 -9.27 -16.82 -3.25
N VAL A 34 -9.62 -16.68 -4.52
CA VAL A 34 -10.73 -15.82 -4.94
C VAL A 34 -11.68 -16.59 -5.88
N LEU A 35 -12.97 -16.48 -5.61
CA LEU A 35 -14.01 -16.76 -6.59
C LEU A 35 -14.32 -15.48 -7.36
N ASP A 36 -14.10 -15.49 -8.65
CA ASP A 36 -14.54 -14.45 -9.58
C ASP A 36 -15.92 -14.86 -10.13
N TRP A 37 -16.96 -14.22 -9.54
CA TRP A 37 -18.37 -14.55 -9.85
C TRP A 37 -19.00 -13.45 -10.69
N GLU A 38 -18.97 -13.65 -11.99
CA GLU A 38 -19.52 -12.75 -12.98
C GLU A 38 -19.99 -13.50 -14.24
N ALA A 39 -20.37 -12.79 -15.28
CA ALA A 39 -20.76 -13.32 -16.58
C ALA A 39 -21.75 -14.51 -16.47
N GLY A 40 -21.40 -15.68 -17.00
CA GLY A 40 -22.26 -16.87 -17.02
C GLY A 40 -22.64 -17.42 -15.64
N ALA A 41 -21.82 -17.19 -14.63
CA ALA A 41 -22.10 -17.65 -13.28
C ALA A 41 -23.21 -16.84 -12.58
N VAL A 42 -23.48 -15.62 -13.03
CA VAL A 42 -24.51 -14.74 -12.43
C VAL A 42 -25.88 -15.39 -12.46
N ALA A 43 -26.21 -16.10 -13.55
CA ALA A 43 -27.48 -16.84 -13.70
C ALA A 43 -27.68 -17.94 -12.66
N LYS A 44 -26.62 -18.40 -11.98
CA LYS A 44 -26.67 -19.45 -10.94
C LYS A 44 -26.99 -18.92 -9.55
N GLY A 45 -26.94 -17.61 -9.36
CA GLY A 45 -27.25 -16.94 -8.12
C GLY A 45 -26.22 -17.12 -7.00
N PRO A 46 -26.41 -16.42 -5.85
CA PRO A 46 -25.49 -16.45 -4.71
C PRO A 46 -25.30 -17.82 -4.07
N ALA A 47 -26.29 -18.71 -4.16
CA ALA A 47 -26.17 -20.08 -3.61
C ALA A 47 -25.04 -20.87 -4.28
N TYR A 48 -24.87 -20.73 -5.58
CA TYR A 48 -23.76 -21.31 -6.32
C TYR A 48 -22.39 -20.75 -5.86
N ALA A 49 -22.30 -19.43 -5.70
CA ALA A 49 -21.09 -18.81 -5.18
C ALA A 49 -20.77 -19.33 -3.77
N LYS A 50 -21.79 -19.44 -2.92
CA LYS A 50 -21.63 -19.99 -1.57
C LYS A 50 -21.14 -21.45 -1.59
N GLU A 51 -21.65 -22.29 -2.46
CA GLU A 51 -21.16 -23.68 -2.61
C GLU A 51 -19.66 -23.73 -2.95
N PHE A 52 -19.19 -22.86 -3.83
CA PHE A 52 -17.78 -22.77 -4.17
C PHE A 52 -16.95 -22.33 -2.96
N LEU A 53 -17.34 -21.22 -2.32
CA LEU A 53 -16.62 -20.65 -1.18
C LEU A 53 -16.57 -21.63 0.01
N ASP A 54 -17.69 -22.28 0.32
CA ASP A 54 -17.75 -23.30 1.37
C ASP A 54 -16.86 -24.50 1.05
N ARG A 55 -16.81 -24.93 -0.22
CA ARG A 55 -15.99 -26.04 -0.65
C ARG A 55 -14.50 -25.75 -0.55
N VAL A 56 -14.08 -24.54 -0.96
CA VAL A 56 -12.69 -24.10 -0.78
C VAL A 56 -12.32 -24.09 0.69
N LYS A 57 -13.17 -23.50 1.53
CA LYS A 57 -12.96 -23.48 2.99
C LYS A 57 -12.90 -24.88 3.59
N GLU A 58 -13.82 -25.79 3.20
CA GLU A 58 -13.84 -27.19 3.65
C GLU A 58 -12.51 -27.89 3.35
N LYS A 59 -11.97 -27.71 2.14
CA LYS A 59 -10.79 -28.40 1.67
C LYS A 59 -9.47 -27.82 2.17
N THR A 60 -9.43 -26.51 2.44
CA THR A 60 -8.18 -25.81 2.74
C THR A 60 -8.11 -25.22 4.14
N GLY A 61 -9.26 -25.10 4.82
CA GLY A 61 -9.38 -24.33 6.07
C GLY A 61 -9.37 -22.81 5.85
N ILE A 62 -9.09 -22.33 4.63
CA ILE A 62 -8.95 -20.91 4.29
C ILE A 62 -10.28 -20.38 3.79
N LYS A 63 -10.69 -19.21 4.26
CA LYS A 63 -11.86 -18.50 3.74
C LYS A 63 -11.47 -17.75 2.46
N PRO A 64 -11.97 -18.16 1.28
CA PRO A 64 -11.72 -17.43 0.05
C PRO A 64 -12.48 -16.11 0.02
N MET A 65 -12.09 -15.19 -0.89
CA MET A 65 -12.79 -13.97 -1.19
C MET A 65 -13.80 -14.16 -2.31
N LEU A 66 -14.91 -13.43 -2.26
CA LEU A 66 -15.81 -13.25 -3.40
C LEU A 66 -15.41 -11.99 -4.16
N TYR A 67 -15.11 -12.11 -5.45
CA TYR A 67 -15.05 -10.98 -6.38
C TYR A 67 -16.32 -10.93 -7.21
N SER A 68 -16.90 -9.74 -7.34
CA SER A 68 -17.96 -9.44 -8.29
C SER A 68 -18.09 -7.93 -8.48
N TYR A 69 -18.81 -7.54 -9.52
CA TYR A 69 -19.05 -6.13 -9.79
C TYR A 69 -20.28 -5.57 -9.05
N ASN A 70 -20.25 -4.28 -8.83
CA ASN A 70 -21.15 -3.54 -7.96
C ASN A 70 -22.65 -3.79 -8.24
N ASN A 71 -23.05 -3.89 -9.51
CA ASN A 71 -24.44 -4.16 -9.85
C ASN A 71 -24.91 -5.52 -9.33
N CYS A 72 -24.09 -6.57 -9.45
CA CYS A 72 -24.40 -7.89 -8.91
C CYS A 72 -24.43 -7.90 -7.38
N ILE A 73 -23.47 -7.21 -6.75
CA ILE A 73 -23.42 -7.12 -5.28
C ILE A 73 -24.66 -6.45 -4.71
N ASN A 74 -25.25 -5.50 -5.42
CA ASN A 74 -26.45 -4.79 -4.97
C ASN A 74 -27.77 -5.41 -5.45
N ALA A 75 -27.75 -6.28 -6.47
CA ALA A 75 -28.97 -6.86 -7.04
C ALA A 75 -29.43 -8.17 -6.39
N TYR A 76 -28.52 -8.87 -5.69
CA TYR A 76 -28.77 -10.19 -5.12
C TYR A 76 -28.72 -10.20 -3.59
N ASP A 77 -29.39 -11.15 -2.97
CA ASP A 77 -29.26 -11.41 -1.53
C ASP A 77 -27.99 -12.23 -1.24
N TRP A 78 -27.01 -11.55 -0.71
CA TRP A 78 -25.73 -12.12 -0.32
C TRP A 78 -25.64 -12.44 1.18
N SER A 79 -26.73 -12.36 1.92
CA SER A 79 -26.76 -12.58 3.37
C SER A 79 -26.12 -13.92 3.79
N GLY A 80 -26.36 -14.98 3.02
CA GLY A 80 -25.78 -16.29 3.28
C GLY A 80 -24.25 -16.33 3.14
N VAL A 81 -23.69 -15.60 2.18
CA VAL A 81 -22.23 -15.49 1.95
C VAL A 81 -21.60 -14.60 3.01
N LYS A 82 -22.18 -13.42 3.24
CA LYS A 82 -21.72 -12.45 4.25
C LYS A 82 -21.75 -13.04 5.66
N ASN A 83 -22.84 -13.75 6.04
CA ASN A 83 -22.97 -14.32 7.37
C ASN A 83 -22.01 -15.52 7.60
N ALA A 84 -21.52 -16.15 6.54
CA ALA A 84 -20.44 -17.14 6.61
C ALA A 84 -19.05 -16.46 6.74
N ASP A 85 -19.02 -15.11 6.78
CA ASP A 85 -17.83 -14.28 6.97
C ASP A 85 -16.80 -14.44 5.84
N TYR A 86 -17.29 -14.47 4.58
CA TYR A 86 -16.44 -14.39 3.40
C TYR A 86 -16.18 -12.92 3.04
N GLY A 87 -14.92 -12.60 2.72
CA GLY A 87 -14.51 -11.27 2.32
C GLY A 87 -15.04 -10.88 0.93
N LEU A 88 -15.31 -9.60 0.74
CA LEU A 88 -15.74 -9.05 -0.53
C LEU A 88 -14.59 -8.31 -1.22
N TRP A 89 -14.36 -8.62 -2.49
CA TRP A 89 -13.61 -7.80 -3.45
C TRP A 89 -14.63 -7.24 -4.45
N ASN A 90 -14.96 -5.97 -4.27
CA ASN A 90 -15.98 -5.31 -5.08
C ASN A 90 -15.36 -4.58 -6.27
N ALA A 91 -15.88 -4.76 -7.48
CA ALA A 91 -15.51 -3.96 -8.63
C ALA A 91 -16.57 -2.88 -8.88
N GLY A 92 -16.12 -1.62 -8.93
CA GLY A 92 -17.02 -0.50 -9.18
C GLY A 92 -16.25 0.74 -9.62
N TYR A 93 -16.30 1.06 -10.89
CA TYR A 93 -15.51 2.13 -11.47
C TYR A 93 -16.15 3.48 -11.17
N TYR A 94 -15.43 4.32 -10.40
CA TYR A 94 -15.94 5.60 -9.93
C TYR A 94 -15.94 6.68 -11.03
N ASN A 95 -15.14 6.47 -12.06
CA ASN A 95 -15.11 7.35 -13.24
C ASN A 95 -15.07 6.52 -14.54
N GLY A 96 -15.23 7.19 -15.68
CA GLY A 96 -15.13 6.59 -17.02
C GLY A 96 -13.82 6.89 -17.74
N TYR A 97 -12.81 7.39 -17.02
CA TYR A 97 -11.53 7.79 -17.59
C TYR A 97 -10.46 6.73 -17.36
N THR A 98 -9.41 6.80 -18.19
CA THR A 98 -8.20 6.02 -17.98
C THR A 98 -7.47 6.54 -16.73
N GLU A 99 -7.28 5.68 -15.74
CA GLU A 99 -6.50 6.00 -14.54
C GLU A 99 -5.01 5.94 -14.86
N MET A 100 -4.31 7.05 -14.59
CA MET A 100 -2.87 7.16 -14.79
C MET A 100 -2.15 6.95 -13.46
N GLY A 101 -1.54 5.78 -13.29
CA GLY A 101 -0.91 5.40 -12.02
C GLY A 101 -1.92 4.80 -11.02
N TYR A 102 -1.51 4.66 -9.76
CA TYR A 102 -2.36 4.15 -8.69
C TYR A 102 -3.12 5.26 -8.00
N THR A 103 -4.41 4.99 -7.69
CA THR A 103 -5.28 5.88 -6.91
C THR A 103 -5.66 5.21 -5.58
N PRO A 104 -4.78 5.24 -4.55
CA PRO A 104 -4.97 4.49 -3.30
C PRO A 104 -6.21 4.88 -2.49
N LYS A 105 -6.77 6.06 -2.75
CA LYS A 105 -8.00 6.57 -2.13
C LYS A 105 -9.12 6.71 -3.16
N ALA A 106 -9.16 5.83 -4.16
CA ALA A 106 -10.24 5.81 -5.13
C ALA A 106 -11.60 5.80 -4.39
N PRO A 107 -12.51 6.73 -4.73
CA PRO A 107 -13.80 6.79 -4.05
C PRO A 107 -14.57 5.50 -4.29
N LEU A 108 -15.00 4.83 -3.23
CA LEU A 108 -15.85 3.65 -3.34
C LEU A 108 -17.17 4.06 -3.98
N LYS A 109 -17.49 3.49 -5.14
CA LYS A 109 -18.70 3.77 -5.87
C LYS A 109 -19.77 2.71 -5.61
N GLY A 110 -20.97 3.17 -5.33
CA GLY A 110 -22.15 2.34 -5.15
C GLY A 110 -22.22 1.69 -3.76
N GLY A 111 -23.23 0.87 -3.56
CA GLY A 111 -23.43 0.10 -2.34
C GLY A 111 -22.56 -1.16 -2.31
N LEU A 112 -22.51 -1.81 -1.17
CA LEU A 112 -21.82 -3.07 -0.95
C LEU A 112 -22.78 -4.24 -0.64
N GLY A 113 -24.06 -4.12 -1.04
CA GLY A 113 -25.06 -5.14 -0.78
C GLY A 113 -25.19 -5.49 0.70
N ALA A 114 -25.01 -6.77 1.03
CA ALA A 114 -25.09 -7.25 2.41
C ALA A 114 -23.87 -6.88 3.27
N TRP A 115 -22.74 -6.45 2.68
CA TRP A 115 -21.53 -6.08 3.42
C TRP A 115 -21.54 -4.61 3.81
N GLY A 116 -21.05 -4.30 5.00
CA GLY A 116 -20.84 -2.92 5.45
C GLY A 116 -19.49 -2.34 4.97
N SER A 117 -18.56 -3.19 4.53
CA SER A 117 -17.24 -2.84 4.00
C SER A 117 -16.76 -3.93 3.06
N CYS A 118 -15.85 -3.62 2.14
CA CYS A 118 -15.16 -4.61 1.33
C CYS A 118 -13.69 -4.71 1.74
N ALA A 119 -13.08 -5.88 1.52
CA ALA A 119 -11.66 -6.10 1.78
C ALA A 119 -10.80 -5.56 0.64
N MET A 120 -11.30 -5.65 -0.60
CA MET A 120 -10.64 -5.13 -1.80
C MET A 120 -11.64 -4.39 -2.69
N TYR A 121 -11.13 -3.42 -3.42
CA TYR A 121 -11.91 -2.63 -4.35
C TYR A 121 -11.17 -2.44 -5.66
N GLN A 122 -11.69 -3.00 -6.75
CA GLN A 122 -11.25 -2.71 -8.11
C GLN A 122 -11.91 -1.43 -8.56
N TYR A 123 -11.13 -0.37 -8.69
CA TYR A 123 -11.65 0.96 -8.98
C TYR A 123 -11.59 1.34 -10.46
N THR A 124 -10.87 0.58 -11.29
CA THR A 124 -10.80 0.74 -12.73
C THR A 124 -10.37 -0.55 -13.43
N SER A 125 -10.77 -0.73 -14.67
CA SER A 125 -10.25 -1.73 -15.63
C SER A 125 -9.50 -1.06 -16.79
N SER A 126 -9.24 0.23 -16.69
CA SER A 126 -8.56 1.01 -17.73
C SER A 126 -7.33 1.74 -17.19
N GLY A 127 -6.71 1.20 -16.16
CA GLY A 127 -5.49 1.76 -15.58
C GLY A 127 -4.29 1.71 -16.52
N LYS A 128 -3.42 2.70 -16.42
CA LYS A 128 -2.16 2.78 -17.15
C LYS A 128 -1.02 2.91 -16.16
N LEU A 129 -0.07 1.99 -16.22
CA LEU A 129 1.18 2.04 -15.47
C LEU A 129 2.36 2.20 -16.40
N THR A 130 3.34 2.98 -15.99
CA THR A 130 4.59 3.14 -16.76
C THR A 130 5.26 1.79 -16.97
N GLY A 131 5.62 1.49 -18.21
CA GLY A 131 6.25 0.23 -18.57
C GLY A 131 5.29 -0.91 -18.93
N TRP A 132 3.98 -0.70 -18.83
CA TRP A 132 2.97 -1.65 -19.27
C TRP A 132 2.19 -1.12 -20.49
N PRO A 133 2.16 -1.83 -21.63
CA PRO A 133 1.58 -1.31 -22.88
C PRO A 133 0.05 -1.32 -22.90
N GLY A 134 -0.60 -2.16 -22.10
CA GLY A 134 -2.04 -2.37 -22.07
C GLY A 134 -2.79 -1.55 -21.03
N HIS A 135 -4.08 -1.84 -20.88
CA HIS A 135 -4.86 -1.46 -19.72
C HIS A 135 -4.69 -2.49 -18.61
N LEU A 136 -4.83 -2.04 -17.39
CA LEU A 136 -4.74 -2.87 -16.18
C LEU A 136 -5.95 -2.61 -15.29
N ASP A 137 -6.39 -3.66 -14.64
CA ASP A 137 -7.25 -3.54 -13.48
C ASP A 137 -6.40 -3.01 -12.31
N LEU A 138 -6.89 -1.96 -11.66
CA LEU A 138 -6.21 -1.41 -10.50
C LEU A 138 -7.10 -1.52 -9.27
N ASP A 139 -6.50 -1.97 -8.18
CA ASP A 139 -7.19 -2.37 -6.97
C ASP A 139 -6.61 -1.69 -5.73
N VAL A 140 -7.46 -1.53 -4.72
CA VAL A 140 -7.05 -1.16 -3.37
C VAL A 140 -7.42 -2.30 -2.43
N PHE A 141 -6.47 -2.76 -1.62
CA PHE A 141 -6.72 -3.62 -0.48
C PHE A 141 -6.84 -2.77 0.78
N TYR A 142 -7.98 -2.88 1.48
CA TYR A 142 -8.26 -2.13 2.70
C TYR A 142 -7.73 -2.86 3.95
N GLY A 143 -6.42 -3.09 3.98
CA GLY A 143 -5.75 -3.75 5.09
C GLY A 143 -4.24 -3.58 5.01
N ASP A 144 -3.57 -4.05 6.04
CA ASP A 144 -2.11 -4.17 6.10
C ASP A 144 -1.63 -5.56 5.62
N ALA A 145 -0.33 -5.78 5.67
CA ALA A 145 0.27 -7.06 5.30
C ALA A 145 -0.24 -8.23 6.17
N ALA A 146 -0.50 -7.99 7.46
CA ALA A 146 -1.01 -9.02 8.36
C ALA A 146 -2.46 -9.41 8.00
N ALA A 147 -3.28 -8.44 7.61
CA ALA A 147 -4.62 -8.70 7.10
C ALA A 147 -4.58 -9.48 5.76
N TRP A 148 -3.64 -9.14 4.88
CA TRP A 148 -3.41 -9.88 3.65
C TRP A 148 -3.03 -11.34 3.93
N ASP A 149 -2.05 -11.56 4.82
CA ASP A 149 -1.58 -12.90 5.20
C ASP A 149 -2.71 -13.73 5.83
N LYS A 150 -3.57 -13.11 6.62
CA LYS A 150 -4.76 -13.76 7.19
C LYS A 150 -5.73 -14.25 6.09
N TYR A 151 -5.97 -13.44 5.05
CA TYR A 151 -6.76 -13.87 3.89
C TYR A 151 -6.08 -14.97 3.07
N ALA A 152 -4.75 -14.98 3.02
CA ALA A 152 -3.98 -16.02 2.33
C ALA A 152 -3.92 -17.36 3.12
N GLY A 153 -4.48 -17.42 4.33
CA GLY A 153 -4.49 -18.61 5.18
C GLY A 153 -3.30 -18.70 6.12
N GLY A 154 -2.58 -17.60 6.30
CA GLY A 154 -1.58 -17.47 7.37
C GLY A 154 -2.28 -17.56 8.72
N SER A 155 -2.01 -18.60 9.49
CA SER A 155 -2.57 -18.80 10.83
C SER A 155 -2.10 -17.69 11.77
N ALA A 156 -3.04 -16.90 12.26
CA ALA A 156 -2.89 -16.31 13.58
C ALA A 156 -3.10 -17.44 14.62
N GLY A 157 -2.13 -18.35 14.72
CA GLY A 157 -2.24 -19.50 15.62
C GLY A 157 -0.91 -20.21 15.77
N ALA A 158 -0.29 -19.98 16.92
CA ALA A 158 0.70 -20.80 17.60
C ALA A 158 1.77 -21.49 16.70
N GLY A 159 2.90 -20.94 16.67
CA GLY A 159 4.11 -21.63 16.30
C GLY A 159 4.71 -21.15 15.00
N THR A 160 5.76 -20.42 15.22
CA THR A 160 6.63 -19.84 14.22
C THR A 160 5.81 -19.11 13.15
N SER A 161 5.46 -17.83 13.46
CA SER A 161 5.79 -16.87 12.48
C SER A 161 7.12 -17.35 11.90
N ILE A 162 7.14 -17.76 10.62
CA ILE A 162 8.12 -17.12 9.82
C ILE A 162 7.59 -15.68 9.90
N ALA A 163 7.88 -15.04 11.01
CA ALA A 163 8.21 -13.67 11.03
C ALA A 163 9.02 -13.59 9.75
N LYS A 164 8.51 -12.90 8.73
CA LYS A 164 9.40 -12.26 7.77
C LYS A 164 10.51 -11.83 8.65
N PRO A 165 11.70 -12.53 8.62
CA PRO A 165 12.59 -12.55 9.75
C PRO A 165 12.61 -11.12 10.19
N ALA A 166 12.16 -10.89 11.45
CA ALA A 166 11.98 -9.50 11.93
C ALA A 166 13.30 -8.96 11.54
N PRO A 167 13.37 -8.04 10.57
CA PRO A 167 14.54 -7.85 9.75
C PRO A 167 15.64 -7.96 10.75
N ALA A 168 16.50 -8.99 10.59
CA ALA A 168 17.47 -9.45 11.61
C ALA A 168 17.99 -8.17 12.17
N PRO A 169 17.96 -7.88 13.49
CA PRO A 169 18.04 -6.52 13.99
C PRO A 169 19.12 -5.89 13.17
N ILE A 170 18.66 -5.18 12.15
CA ILE A 170 19.49 -4.69 11.08
C ILE A 170 20.45 -3.92 11.89
N PRO A 171 21.77 -4.10 11.78
CA PRO A 171 22.69 -3.30 12.53
C PRO A 171 22.14 -1.90 12.34
N ALA A 172 21.47 -1.42 13.39
CA ALA A 172 20.73 -0.18 13.30
C ALA A 172 21.76 0.72 12.69
N VAL A 173 21.50 1.27 11.48
CA VAL A 173 22.35 2.33 11.01
C VAL A 173 22.12 3.35 12.08
N ASN A 174 22.93 3.25 13.14
CA ASN A 174 22.87 4.21 14.23
C ASN A 174 23.25 5.50 13.55
N PRO A 175 22.29 6.44 13.35
CA PRO A 175 22.64 7.71 12.78
C PRO A 175 23.78 8.21 13.65
N THR A 176 24.95 8.36 13.06
CA THR A 176 26.07 8.94 13.79
C THR A 176 25.60 10.34 14.19
N ASN A 177 26.08 10.85 15.31
CA ASN A 177 25.81 12.24 15.67
C ASN A 177 26.09 13.19 14.48
N GLN A 178 27.01 12.79 13.58
CA GLN A 178 27.35 13.54 12.37
C GLN A 178 26.26 13.48 11.28
N SER A 179 25.66 12.30 11.03
CA SER A 179 24.55 12.19 10.05
C SER A 179 23.34 13.03 10.48
N MET A 180 23.01 12.96 11.76
CA MET A 180 21.94 13.78 12.32
C MET A 180 22.29 15.29 12.25
N LYS A 181 23.53 15.68 12.57
CA LYS A 181 23.97 17.06 12.45
C LYS A 181 23.92 17.56 11.01
N ASN A 182 24.34 16.75 10.04
CA ASN A 182 24.23 17.09 8.63
C ASN A 182 22.76 17.32 8.21
N ALA A 183 21.86 16.45 8.63
CA ALA A 183 20.44 16.62 8.36
C ALA A 183 19.87 17.90 9.00
N GLN A 184 20.28 18.24 10.21
CA GLN A 184 19.89 19.48 10.89
C GLN A 184 20.35 20.72 10.11
N ILE A 185 21.59 20.72 9.62
CA ILE A 185 22.12 21.78 8.74
C ILE A 185 21.24 21.91 7.49
N HIS A 186 20.92 20.79 6.83
CA HIS A 186 20.08 20.80 5.64
C HIS A 186 18.63 21.26 5.92
N ILE A 187 18.06 20.88 7.07
CA ILE A 187 16.77 21.40 7.51
C ILE A 187 16.82 22.93 7.64
N ASN A 188 17.84 23.48 8.31
CA ASN A 188 17.99 24.93 8.47
C ASN A 188 18.19 25.66 7.14
N ASN A 189 18.97 25.07 6.22
CA ASN A 189 19.21 25.65 4.89
C ASN A 189 17.97 25.60 3.99
N PHE A 190 17.09 24.62 4.21
CA PHE A 190 15.90 24.42 3.39
C PHE A 190 14.64 25.09 3.96
N THR A 191 14.63 25.36 5.27
CA THR A 191 13.48 25.92 6.00
C THR A 191 13.96 26.99 6.97
N ASP A 192 13.04 27.84 7.45
CA ASP A 192 13.32 28.80 8.50
C ASP A 192 13.17 28.21 9.91
N ALA A 193 13.47 26.90 10.08
CA ALA A 193 13.21 26.19 11.33
C ALA A 193 14.09 26.62 12.49
N GLY A 194 15.33 27.08 12.23
CA GLY A 194 16.28 27.57 13.23
C GLY A 194 16.57 26.52 14.32
N ILE A 195 16.71 25.24 13.94
CA ILE A 195 16.93 24.14 14.89
C ILE A 195 18.40 24.04 15.30
N PRO A 196 18.73 23.54 16.51
CA PRO A 196 20.09 23.23 16.90
C PRO A 196 20.75 22.19 16.00
N GLU A 197 22.01 22.41 15.63
CA GLU A 197 22.84 21.51 14.85
C GLU A 197 23.74 20.66 15.77
N ASP A 198 23.11 20.00 16.74
CA ASP A 198 23.78 19.31 17.85
C ASP A 198 23.92 17.79 17.65
N GLY A 199 23.47 17.29 16.51
CA GLY A 199 23.49 15.87 16.19
C GLY A 199 22.49 15.00 16.98
N LYS A 200 21.51 15.62 17.66
CA LYS A 200 20.52 14.91 18.48
C LYS A 200 19.12 14.95 17.84
N ASN A 201 18.44 13.82 17.79
CA ASN A 201 17.06 13.75 17.34
C ASN A 201 16.08 14.24 18.44
N GLY A 202 16.10 15.53 18.71
CA GLY A 202 15.21 16.16 19.70
C GLY A 202 13.89 16.61 19.10
N PRO A 203 12.94 17.13 19.96
CA PRO A 203 11.66 17.66 19.49
C PRO A 203 11.78 18.74 18.42
N LYS A 204 12.81 19.61 18.51
CA LYS A 204 13.04 20.66 17.51
C LYS A 204 13.47 20.08 16.17
N THR A 205 14.33 19.05 16.14
CA THR A 205 14.75 18.36 14.91
C THR A 205 13.57 17.70 14.23
N ARG A 206 12.71 17.00 14.99
CA ARG A 206 11.49 16.38 14.47
C ARG A 206 10.52 17.40 13.88
N LYS A 207 10.32 18.51 14.60
CA LYS A 207 9.51 19.63 14.09
C LYS A 207 10.08 20.18 12.78
N GLY A 208 11.40 20.41 12.72
CA GLY A 208 12.09 20.91 11.52
C GLY A 208 11.95 19.95 10.32
N LEU A 209 12.02 18.63 10.55
CA LEU A 209 11.81 17.65 9.48
C LEU A 209 10.38 17.68 8.92
N ILE A 210 9.37 17.89 9.78
CA ILE A 210 7.99 18.08 9.32
C ILE A 210 7.87 19.39 8.52
N MET A 211 8.53 20.47 8.97
CA MET A 211 8.56 21.73 8.22
C MET A 211 9.21 21.53 6.85
N ALA A 212 10.25 20.71 6.72
CA ALA A 212 10.87 20.39 5.44
C ALA A 212 9.88 19.69 4.49
N LEU A 213 9.07 18.74 4.98
CA LEU A 213 8.01 18.11 4.20
C LEU A 213 6.94 19.11 3.75
N GLN A 214 6.48 19.98 4.67
CA GLN A 214 5.46 20.99 4.37
C GLN A 214 5.98 22.00 3.33
N THR A 215 7.22 22.45 3.49
CA THR A 215 7.89 23.34 2.52
C THR A 215 8.00 22.67 1.16
N ALA A 216 8.47 21.43 1.09
CA ALA A 216 8.59 20.69 -0.17
C ALA A 216 7.24 20.56 -0.89
N CYS A 217 6.19 20.16 -0.19
CA CYS A 217 4.84 20.05 -0.77
C CYS A 217 4.30 21.40 -1.26
N ASN A 218 4.58 22.49 -0.56
CA ASN A 218 4.17 23.82 -1.01
C ASN A 218 4.93 24.26 -2.25
N MET A 219 6.25 24.01 -2.30
CA MET A 219 7.10 24.44 -3.42
C MET A 219 6.80 23.66 -4.71
N ASP A 220 6.62 22.35 -4.62
CA ASP A 220 6.39 21.51 -5.80
C ASP A 220 4.92 21.51 -6.27
N TYR A 221 3.96 21.59 -5.33
CA TYR A 221 2.56 21.28 -5.63
C TYR A 221 1.59 22.39 -5.21
N SER A 222 2.09 23.52 -4.72
CA SER A 222 1.25 24.63 -4.23
C SER A 222 0.19 24.16 -3.21
N SER A 223 0.57 23.25 -2.31
CA SER A 223 -0.35 22.57 -1.40
C SER A 223 -1.00 23.47 -0.35
N GLY A 224 -0.56 24.71 -0.21
CA GLY A 224 -1.13 25.70 0.73
C GLY A 224 -1.05 25.26 2.20
N LEU A 225 -0.01 24.50 2.56
CA LEU A 225 0.21 24.07 3.93
C LEU A 225 0.79 25.18 4.78
N THR A 226 0.32 25.29 6.01
CA THR A 226 1.03 26.07 7.03
C THR A 226 2.31 25.33 7.42
N VAL A 227 3.47 25.97 7.30
CA VAL A 227 4.76 25.39 7.67
C VAL A 227 4.97 25.55 9.19
N ASP A 228 4.22 24.76 9.96
CA ASP A 228 4.19 24.85 11.43
C ASP A 228 4.89 23.68 12.13
N GLY A 229 5.35 22.69 11.34
CA GLY A 229 5.98 21.49 11.85
C GLY A 229 5.03 20.53 12.58
N LYS A 230 3.76 20.53 12.22
CA LYS A 230 2.75 19.60 12.75
C LYS A 230 2.16 18.75 11.64
N ILE A 231 1.99 17.46 11.91
CA ILE A 231 1.30 16.54 10.99
C ILE A 231 -0.20 16.63 11.26
N GLY A 232 -0.92 17.27 10.33
CA GLY A 232 -2.38 17.31 10.32
C GLY A 232 -2.96 16.68 9.05
N GLU A 233 -4.30 16.71 8.91
CA GLU A 233 -4.98 16.13 7.74
C GLU A 233 -4.45 16.67 6.42
N LYS A 234 -4.25 17.98 6.29
CA LYS A 234 -3.73 18.61 5.06
C LYS A 234 -2.32 18.14 4.73
N THR A 235 -1.42 18.08 5.73
CA THR A 235 -0.05 17.58 5.53
C THR A 235 -0.04 16.11 5.13
N ASN A 236 -0.88 15.29 5.77
CA ASN A 236 -1.05 13.88 5.39
C ASN A 236 -1.58 13.75 3.96
N ALA A 237 -2.61 14.50 3.60
CA ALA A 237 -3.19 14.47 2.27
C ALA A 237 -2.16 14.87 1.19
N ALA A 238 -1.37 15.94 1.42
CA ALA A 238 -0.32 16.35 0.51
C ALA A 238 0.77 15.26 0.35
N ARG A 239 1.29 14.72 1.47
CA ARG A 239 2.28 13.64 1.45
C ARG A 239 1.78 12.39 0.71
N ASP A 240 0.51 12.03 0.92
CA ASP A 240 -0.08 10.79 0.41
C ASP A 240 -0.33 10.82 -1.11
N LEU A 241 -0.36 12.02 -1.70
CA LEU A 241 -0.63 12.23 -3.13
C LEU A 241 0.63 12.15 -4.00
N HIS A 242 1.83 12.29 -3.41
CA HIS A 242 3.05 12.54 -4.17
C HIS A 242 4.12 11.49 -3.90
N TYR A 243 5.00 11.29 -4.86
CA TYR A 243 6.18 10.43 -4.79
C TYR A 243 7.31 11.03 -5.61
N VAL A 244 8.53 10.56 -5.36
CA VAL A 244 9.72 10.89 -6.16
C VAL A 244 10.51 9.64 -6.49
N LYS A 245 11.13 9.63 -7.67
CA LYS A 245 11.90 8.50 -8.21
C LYS A 245 13.07 8.97 -9.06
N ARG A 246 13.88 8.03 -9.48
CA ARG A 246 15.07 8.26 -10.31
C ARG A 246 14.81 9.20 -11.50
N GLY A 247 15.68 10.19 -11.64
CA GLY A 247 15.66 11.19 -12.72
C GLY A 247 14.85 12.45 -12.40
N GLU A 248 14.10 12.48 -11.31
CA GLU A 248 13.31 13.66 -10.94
C GLU A 248 14.15 14.71 -10.20
N LYS A 249 13.79 15.97 -10.39
CA LYS A 249 14.34 17.13 -9.68
C LYS A 249 13.22 17.93 -9.06
N GLN A 250 13.05 17.81 -7.74
CA GLN A 250 11.94 18.38 -6.99
C GLN A 250 12.35 18.70 -5.54
N TYR A 251 11.62 19.57 -4.88
CA TYR A 251 11.83 19.85 -3.45
C TYR A 251 11.42 18.67 -2.55
N LEU A 252 10.49 17.82 -2.99
CA LEU A 252 10.16 16.60 -2.27
C LEU A 252 11.34 15.60 -2.26
N VAL A 253 12.21 15.64 -3.28
CA VAL A 253 13.49 14.90 -3.25
C VAL A 253 14.37 15.42 -2.12
N THR A 254 14.48 16.75 -1.95
CA THR A 254 15.24 17.36 -0.83
C THR A 254 14.77 16.82 0.53
N PHE A 255 13.44 16.74 0.75
CA PHE A 255 12.90 16.16 1.98
C PHE A 255 13.36 14.70 2.19
N VAL A 256 13.30 13.88 1.13
CA VAL A 256 13.73 12.46 1.19
C VAL A 256 15.23 12.36 1.48
N GLU A 257 16.05 13.17 0.83
CA GLU A 257 17.49 13.25 1.08
C GLU A 257 17.79 13.63 2.54
N ILE A 258 17.15 14.66 3.07
CA ILE A 258 17.28 15.08 4.48
C ILE A 258 16.89 13.94 5.43
N GLY A 259 15.74 13.33 5.21
CA GLY A 259 15.23 12.25 6.05
C GLY A 259 16.14 11.02 6.07
N LEU A 260 16.62 10.58 4.90
CA LEU A 260 17.53 9.46 4.78
C LEU A 260 18.94 9.79 5.29
N THR A 261 19.38 11.04 5.19
CA THR A 261 20.63 11.52 5.83
C THR A 261 20.51 11.44 7.34
N ALA A 262 19.43 11.95 7.93
CA ALA A 262 19.19 11.87 9.37
C ALA A 262 19.22 10.44 9.89
N LEU A 263 18.69 9.49 9.11
CA LEU A 263 18.67 8.08 9.44
C LEU A 263 19.94 7.31 9.05
N GLY A 264 20.93 7.98 8.45
CA GLY A 264 22.24 7.39 8.09
C GLY A 264 22.22 6.54 6.82
N TYR A 265 21.18 6.62 6.00
CA TYR A 265 21.07 5.88 4.73
C TYR A 265 21.65 6.63 3.54
N TYR A 266 21.70 7.96 3.61
CA TYR A 266 22.20 8.81 2.53
C TYR A 266 23.33 9.69 3.03
N SER A 267 24.39 9.82 2.24
CA SER A 267 25.58 10.64 2.54
C SER A 267 25.98 11.52 1.36
N GLY A 268 25.15 11.59 0.33
CA GLY A 268 25.38 12.44 -0.83
C GLY A 268 25.06 13.90 -0.53
N ALA A 269 25.25 14.74 -1.53
CA ALA A 269 24.85 16.13 -1.46
C ALA A 269 23.31 16.25 -1.34
N VAL A 270 22.87 17.19 -0.52
CA VAL A 270 21.46 17.58 -0.41
C VAL A 270 21.29 18.93 -1.06
N GLU A 271 20.54 18.99 -2.14
CA GLU A 271 20.25 20.20 -2.91
C GLU A 271 18.79 20.62 -2.74
N ALA A 272 18.45 21.87 -3.09
CA ALA A 272 17.08 22.36 -3.06
C ALA A 272 16.78 23.18 -4.34
N PRO A 273 16.04 22.64 -5.34
CA PRO A 273 15.42 21.30 -5.37
C PRO A 273 16.44 20.18 -5.53
N GLY A 274 16.20 19.07 -4.83
CA GLY A 274 17.04 17.87 -4.85
C GLY A 274 16.94 17.12 -6.18
N ILE A 275 17.96 16.32 -6.47
CA ILE A 275 18.03 15.47 -7.67
C ILE A 275 18.00 14.00 -7.23
N PHE A 276 16.96 13.27 -7.64
CA PHE A 276 16.88 11.84 -7.37
C PHE A 276 17.88 11.07 -8.26
N GLY A 277 19.14 11.10 -7.85
CA GLY A 277 20.26 10.44 -8.52
C GLY A 277 20.42 8.99 -8.09
N GLY A 278 21.47 8.30 -8.64
CA GLY A 278 21.77 6.89 -8.32
C GLY A 278 22.11 6.66 -6.85
N GLY A 279 22.76 7.61 -6.20
CA GLY A 279 23.06 7.53 -4.77
C GLY A 279 21.81 7.52 -3.91
N LEU A 280 20.84 8.39 -4.22
CA LEU A 280 19.57 8.43 -3.50
C LEU A 280 18.72 7.19 -3.79
N GLU A 281 18.69 6.72 -5.05
CA GLU A 281 18.02 5.47 -5.41
C GLU A 281 18.55 4.28 -4.60
N THR A 282 19.87 4.17 -4.47
CA THR A 282 20.51 3.14 -3.64
C THR A 282 20.14 3.29 -2.15
N ALA A 283 20.06 4.51 -1.66
CA ALA A 283 19.65 4.78 -0.27
C ALA A 283 18.19 4.41 -0.03
N VAL A 284 17.29 4.75 -0.97
CA VAL A 284 15.87 4.36 -0.90
C VAL A 284 15.71 2.84 -0.99
N ASP A 285 16.41 2.17 -1.93
CA ASP A 285 16.46 0.71 -2.07
C ASP A 285 16.84 0.04 -0.74
N LYS A 286 17.95 0.48 -0.16
CA LYS A 286 18.42 -0.03 1.12
C LYS A 286 17.42 0.24 2.24
N PHE A 287 16.87 1.45 2.31
CA PHE A 287 15.88 1.83 3.33
C PHE A 287 14.61 0.99 3.23
N GLN A 288 14.09 0.78 2.02
CA GLN A 288 12.93 -0.07 1.78
C GLN A 288 13.18 -1.50 2.21
N ASN A 289 14.31 -2.09 1.84
CA ASN A 289 14.71 -3.43 2.27
C ASN A 289 14.82 -3.52 3.79
N ASP A 290 15.53 -2.57 4.40
CA ASP A 290 15.80 -2.56 5.83
C ASP A 290 14.55 -2.33 6.68
N THR A 291 13.55 -1.66 6.16
CA THR A 291 12.29 -1.37 6.86
C THR A 291 11.13 -2.27 6.45
N GLY A 292 11.39 -3.20 5.54
CA GLY A 292 10.37 -4.14 5.07
C GLY A 292 9.30 -3.52 4.19
N LEU A 293 9.56 -2.36 3.61
CA LEU A 293 8.71 -1.76 2.59
C LEU A 293 8.86 -2.51 1.26
N ASN A 294 7.88 -2.31 0.37
CA ASN A 294 8.03 -2.77 -1.01
C ASN A 294 9.26 -2.11 -1.64
N ASN A 295 10.15 -2.94 -2.19
CA ASN A 295 11.40 -2.46 -2.79
C ASN A 295 11.18 -2.11 -4.26
N ASP A 296 10.58 -0.96 -4.51
CA ASP A 296 10.32 -0.39 -5.84
C ASP A 296 11.25 0.78 -6.18
N LYS A 297 12.14 1.16 -5.23
CA LYS A 297 13.07 2.30 -5.34
C LYS A 297 12.38 3.64 -5.54
N VAL A 298 11.10 3.72 -5.21
CA VAL A 298 10.28 4.92 -5.27
C VAL A 298 10.07 5.46 -3.86
N ALA A 299 10.35 6.72 -3.64
CA ALA A 299 10.07 7.36 -2.37
C ALA A 299 8.67 7.98 -2.38
N GLY A 300 7.67 7.12 -2.24
CA GLY A 300 6.27 7.50 -2.09
C GLY A 300 5.84 7.60 -0.62
N ARG A 301 4.52 7.64 -0.41
CA ARG A 301 3.90 7.73 0.91
C ARG A 301 4.55 6.82 1.95
N ASN A 302 4.74 5.53 1.62
CA ASN A 302 5.24 4.55 2.59
C ASN A 302 6.67 4.85 3.04
N VAL A 303 7.54 5.30 2.12
CA VAL A 303 8.91 5.71 2.44
C VAL A 303 8.90 6.97 3.30
N MET A 304 8.12 7.98 2.91
CA MET A 304 8.03 9.24 3.66
C MET A 304 7.42 9.03 5.06
N ASP A 305 6.38 8.22 5.17
CA ASP A 305 5.76 7.85 6.44
C ASP A 305 6.77 7.08 7.34
N MET A 306 7.52 6.15 6.77
CA MET A 306 8.53 5.39 7.51
C MET A 306 9.70 6.27 7.96
N ILE A 307 10.14 7.24 7.15
CA ILE A 307 11.12 8.26 7.57
C ILE A 307 10.59 9.01 8.80
N LEU A 308 9.36 9.51 8.74
CA LEU A 308 8.75 10.26 9.85
C LEU A 308 8.61 9.39 11.11
N ARG A 309 8.19 8.13 10.98
CA ARG A 309 8.10 7.17 12.11
C ARG A 309 9.46 6.88 12.73
N LYS A 310 10.46 6.57 11.92
CA LYS A 310 11.83 6.30 12.41
C LYS A 310 12.45 7.51 13.10
N MET A 311 12.07 8.71 12.66
CA MET A 311 12.48 9.96 13.30
C MET A 311 11.63 10.31 14.54
N GLY A 312 10.53 9.58 14.79
CA GLY A 312 9.62 9.86 15.92
C GLY A 312 8.78 11.12 15.71
N CYS A 313 8.47 11.45 14.48
CA CYS A 313 7.61 12.59 14.13
C CYS A 313 6.11 12.25 14.23
N ILE A 314 5.78 10.96 14.07
CA ILE A 314 4.43 10.37 14.13
C ILE A 314 4.50 8.99 14.78
#